data_76e665fef11e23d083695f546a5cdadf
#
_entry.id   76e665fef11e23d083695f546a5cdadf
#
_cell.length_a   1.000
_cell.length_b   1.000
_cell.length_c   1.000
_cell.angle_alpha   90.00
_cell.angle_beta   90.00
_cell.angle_gamma   90.00
#
_symmetry.space_group_name_H-M   'P 1'
#
loop_
_entity.id
_entity.type
_entity.pdbx_description
1 polymer ?
#
loop_
_entity_poly.entity_id
_entity_poly.type
_entity_poly.pdbx_seq_one_letter_code
_entity_poly.pdbx_strand_id
1 'polypeptide(L)'
;MTTPPGHATSGRERDPDRLLGLLRSSAVFIILAALMVGFTIAQPAFIRINNLMSILQAVSVVAILGVGVTVTLAVGGFDLSIGAVAASSVMAASYIMIVWGFGVWITVPLVLGFGALVGLGNAFLVVKLKVPDLLATLSVMF
;
A
#
# COMPACT_ATOMS: atom_id res chain seq x y z
N MET A 1 62.88 -26.15 -25.31
CA MET A 1 62.61 -24.68 -25.60
C MET A 1 61.11 -24.51 -25.58
N THR A 2 60.55 -24.20 -24.38
CA THR A 2 59.12 -24.17 -24.12
C THR A 2 58.71 -22.68 -24.06
N THR A 3 57.84 -22.27 -24.96
CA THR A 3 57.24 -20.92 -24.99
C THR A 3 56.24 -20.78 -23.86
N PRO A 4 56.22 -19.65 -23.10
CA PRO A 4 55.22 -19.41 -22.08
C PRO A 4 53.89 -18.98 -22.70
N PRO A 5 52.75 -19.33 -22.07
CA PRO A 5 51.42 -18.92 -22.56
C PRO A 5 51.20 -17.42 -22.33
N GLY A 6 50.70 -16.76 -23.39
CA GLY A 6 50.37 -15.35 -23.40
C GLY A 6 49.27 -15.00 -22.37
N HIS A 7 49.52 -13.94 -21.64
CA HIS A 7 48.53 -13.26 -20.79
C HIS A 7 47.36 -12.74 -21.65
N ALA A 8 46.24 -13.40 -21.56
CA ALA A 8 44.98 -12.87 -22.05
C ALA A 8 44.60 -11.67 -21.16
N THR A 9 44.66 -10.47 -21.69
CA THR A 9 44.07 -9.27 -21.11
C THR A 9 42.56 -9.46 -21.08
N SER A 10 42.01 -9.77 -19.91
CA SER A 10 40.58 -9.78 -19.72
C SER A 10 40.04 -8.33 -19.85
N GLY A 11 39.67 -7.98 -21.06
CA GLY A 11 38.84 -6.81 -21.31
C GLY A 11 37.59 -6.93 -20.46
N ARG A 12 37.38 -5.97 -19.62
CA ARG A 12 36.18 -5.82 -18.77
C ARG A 12 35.00 -5.52 -19.72
N GLU A 13 34.51 -6.55 -20.41
CA GLU A 13 33.28 -6.47 -21.16
C GLU A 13 32.20 -5.99 -20.19
N ARG A 14 31.66 -4.80 -20.46
CA ARG A 14 30.47 -4.30 -19.77
C ARG A 14 29.33 -5.22 -20.13
N ASP A 15 29.03 -6.15 -19.26
CA ASP A 15 27.98 -7.16 -19.42
C ASP A 15 26.66 -6.40 -19.61
N PRO A 16 26.09 -6.32 -20.83
CA PRO A 16 24.85 -5.60 -21.11
C PRO A 16 23.70 -6.19 -20.26
N ASP A 17 23.79 -7.46 -19.90
CA ASP A 17 22.80 -8.15 -19.08
C ASP A 17 22.80 -7.65 -17.62
N ARG A 18 23.94 -7.25 -17.09
CA ARG A 18 24.02 -6.62 -15.76
C ARG A 18 23.42 -5.23 -15.73
N LEU A 19 23.64 -4.44 -16.78
CA LEU A 19 23.03 -3.10 -16.89
C LEU A 19 21.52 -3.21 -17.05
N LEU A 20 21.04 -4.12 -17.90
CA LEU A 20 19.62 -4.41 -18.05
C LEU A 20 18.98 -4.93 -16.76
N GLY A 21 19.69 -5.77 -16.00
CA GLY A 21 19.24 -6.24 -14.70
C GLY A 21 19.11 -5.11 -13.67
N LEU A 22 20.09 -4.21 -13.60
CA LEU A 22 20.06 -3.04 -12.73
C LEU A 22 18.96 -2.04 -13.14
N LEU A 23 18.82 -1.80 -14.44
CA LEU A 23 17.74 -0.94 -14.97
C LEU A 23 16.36 -1.52 -14.66
N ARG A 24 16.20 -2.83 -14.81
CA ARG A 24 14.93 -3.51 -14.51
C ARG A 24 14.59 -3.47 -13.02
N SER A 25 15.58 -3.66 -12.15
CA SER A 25 15.42 -3.55 -10.69
C SER A 25 15.15 -2.13 -10.23
N SER A 26 15.70 -1.13 -10.94
CA SER A 26 15.56 0.29 -10.60
C SER A 26 14.48 1.01 -11.40
N ALA A 27 13.78 0.31 -12.32
CA ALA A 27 12.80 0.92 -13.22
C ALA A 27 11.71 1.70 -12.48
N VAL A 28 11.21 1.17 -11.37
CA VAL A 28 10.19 1.83 -10.55
C VAL A 28 10.71 3.16 -10.00
N PHE A 29 11.94 3.19 -9.50
CA PHE A 29 12.54 4.42 -8.96
C PHE A 29 12.85 5.43 -10.06
N ILE A 30 13.28 4.98 -11.23
CA ILE A 30 13.54 5.84 -12.40
C ILE A 30 12.24 6.47 -12.88
N ILE A 31 11.17 5.68 -13.01
CA ILE A 31 9.84 6.17 -13.40
C ILE A 31 9.32 7.16 -12.37
N LEU A 32 9.45 6.84 -11.08
CA LEU A 32 9.03 7.73 -10.00
C LEU A 32 9.79 9.05 -10.05
N ALA A 33 11.11 9.02 -10.21
CA ALA A 33 11.93 10.23 -10.33
C ALA A 33 11.55 11.05 -11.57
N ALA A 34 11.33 10.40 -12.72
CA ALA A 34 10.90 11.06 -13.95
C ALA A 34 9.54 11.73 -13.78
N LEU A 35 8.59 11.07 -13.12
CA LEU A 35 7.28 11.65 -12.80
C LEU A 35 7.41 12.85 -11.85
N MET A 36 8.21 12.73 -10.79
CA MET A 36 8.45 13.83 -9.85
C MET A 36 9.01 15.07 -10.56
N VAL A 37 10.02 14.86 -11.41
CA VAL A 37 10.62 15.95 -12.20
C VAL A 37 9.60 16.52 -13.19
N GLY A 38 8.91 15.67 -13.93
CA GLY A 38 7.89 16.08 -14.90
C GLY A 38 6.78 16.92 -14.28
N PHE A 39 6.22 16.46 -13.17
CA PHE A 39 5.18 17.21 -12.45
C PHE A 39 5.70 18.51 -11.83
N THR A 40 6.94 18.54 -11.36
CA THR A 40 7.55 19.77 -10.82
C THR A 40 7.72 20.83 -11.90
N ILE A 41 8.11 20.43 -13.13
CA ILE A 41 8.26 21.34 -14.26
C ILE A 41 6.88 21.81 -14.76
N ALA A 42 5.92 20.90 -14.87
CA ALA A 42 4.58 21.21 -15.36
C ALA A 42 3.80 22.10 -14.38
N GLN A 43 3.97 21.89 -13.08
CA GLN A 43 3.25 22.60 -12.03
C GLN A 43 4.17 22.88 -10.83
N PRO A 44 4.75 24.08 -10.72
CA PRO A 44 5.65 24.43 -9.61
C PRO A 44 5.02 24.30 -8.21
N ALA A 45 3.68 24.32 -8.12
CA ALA A 45 2.98 24.08 -6.88
C ALA A 45 3.11 22.62 -6.39
N PHE A 46 3.52 21.70 -7.26
CA PHE A 46 3.64 20.27 -6.92
C PHE A 46 4.62 20.03 -5.78
N ILE A 47 5.76 20.72 -5.77
CA ILE A 47 6.81 20.56 -4.75
C ILE A 47 6.54 21.35 -3.46
N ARG A 48 5.45 22.11 -3.39
CA ARG A 48 5.11 22.85 -2.16
C ARG A 48 4.88 21.88 -1.01
N ILE A 49 5.35 22.26 0.18
CA ILE A 49 5.27 21.44 1.38
C ILE A 49 3.85 20.95 1.69
N ASN A 50 2.84 21.81 1.50
CA ASN A 50 1.45 21.45 1.74
C ASN A 50 0.96 20.35 0.80
N ASN A 51 1.38 20.39 -0.47
CA ASN A 51 1.02 19.36 -1.44
C ASN A 51 1.75 18.03 -1.13
N LEU A 52 3.03 18.10 -0.78
CA LEU A 52 3.78 16.91 -0.36
C LEU A 52 3.19 16.27 0.89
N MET A 53 2.74 17.07 1.86
CA MET A 53 2.05 16.56 3.05
C MET A 53 0.73 15.88 2.69
N SER A 54 -0.05 16.46 1.78
CA SER A 54 -1.29 15.84 1.29
C SER A 54 -1.03 14.50 0.59
N ILE A 55 0.03 14.42 -0.23
CA ILE A 55 0.44 13.18 -0.88
C ILE A 55 0.86 12.14 0.16
N LEU A 56 1.67 12.52 1.15
CA LEU A 56 2.10 11.64 2.22
C LEU A 56 0.92 11.10 3.04
N GLN A 57 -0.07 11.96 3.34
CA GLN A 57 -1.31 11.53 4.03
C GLN A 57 -2.08 10.50 3.19
N ALA A 58 -2.29 10.76 1.90
CA ALA A 58 -2.98 9.83 1.02
C ALA A 58 -2.24 8.48 0.92
N VAL A 59 -0.92 8.52 0.71
CA VAL A 59 -0.08 7.31 0.64
C VAL A 59 -0.09 6.54 1.96
N SER A 60 -0.07 7.24 3.11
CA SER A 60 -0.12 6.59 4.43
C SER A 60 -1.38 5.76 4.63
N VAL A 61 -2.54 6.29 4.22
CA VAL A 61 -3.81 5.55 4.29
C VAL A 61 -3.75 4.27 3.44
N VAL A 62 -3.31 4.39 2.17
CA VAL A 62 -3.19 3.25 1.27
C VAL A 62 -2.18 2.23 1.80
N ALA A 63 -1.06 2.70 2.38
CA ALA A 63 -0.03 1.83 2.94
C ALA A 63 -0.57 1.01 4.13
N ILE A 64 -1.31 1.64 5.04
CA ILE A 64 -1.93 0.95 6.19
C ILE A 64 -2.94 -0.09 5.71
N LEU A 65 -3.80 0.26 4.74
CA LEU A 65 -4.74 -0.69 4.15
C LEU A 65 -4.00 -1.85 3.45
N GLY A 66 -2.91 -1.54 2.73
CA GLY A 66 -2.06 -2.54 2.07
C GLY A 66 -1.42 -3.52 3.05
N VAL A 67 -0.97 -3.05 4.21
CA VAL A 67 -0.48 -3.94 5.28
C VAL A 67 -1.61 -4.85 5.78
N GLY A 68 -2.82 -4.32 5.99
CA GLY A 68 -3.98 -5.13 6.36
C GLY A 68 -4.28 -6.24 5.35
N VAL A 69 -4.32 -5.91 4.05
CA VAL A 69 -4.49 -6.90 2.95
C VAL A 69 -3.36 -7.94 2.97
N THR A 70 -2.12 -7.50 3.18
CA THR A 70 -0.98 -8.43 3.22
C THR A 70 -1.11 -9.45 4.34
N VAL A 71 -1.58 -9.04 5.51
CA VAL A 71 -1.82 -9.95 6.64
C VAL A 71 -2.91 -10.97 6.31
N THR A 72 -4.02 -10.56 5.71
CA THR A 72 -5.09 -11.49 5.31
C THR A 72 -4.62 -12.49 4.25
N LEU A 73 -3.86 -12.04 3.26
CA LEU A 73 -3.27 -12.91 2.24
C LEU A 73 -2.24 -13.90 2.82
N ALA A 74 -1.45 -13.47 3.81
CA ALA A 74 -0.44 -14.31 4.44
C ALA A 74 -1.05 -15.51 5.19
N VAL A 75 -2.27 -15.38 5.70
CA VAL A 75 -3.01 -16.49 6.34
C VAL A 75 -3.88 -17.28 5.36
N GLY A 76 -3.79 -16.98 4.06
CA GLY A 76 -4.54 -17.65 3.00
C GLY A 76 -5.99 -17.16 2.83
N GLY A 77 -6.36 -16.05 3.48
CA GLY A 77 -7.67 -15.42 3.32
C GLY A 77 -7.65 -14.29 2.30
N PHE A 78 -8.83 -13.88 1.85
CA PHE A 78 -9.00 -12.75 0.94
C PHE A 78 -10.13 -11.84 1.45
N ASP A 79 -9.79 -10.60 1.81
CA ASP A 79 -10.75 -9.64 2.37
C ASP A 79 -11.01 -8.48 1.40
N LEU A 80 -12.19 -8.49 0.79
CA LEU A 80 -12.68 -7.42 -0.08
C LEU A 80 -13.38 -6.30 0.70
N SER A 81 -13.70 -6.50 1.98
CA SER A 81 -14.44 -5.53 2.79
C SER A 81 -13.57 -4.36 3.26
N ILE A 82 -12.24 -4.46 3.18
CA ILE A 82 -11.29 -3.46 3.69
C ILE A 82 -11.62 -2.04 3.18
N GLY A 83 -11.91 -1.88 1.90
CA GLY A 83 -12.27 -0.59 1.31
C GLY A 83 -13.58 -0.04 1.86
N ALA A 84 -14.61 -0.89 1.97
CA ALA A 84 -15.91 -0.51 2.51
C ALA A 84 -15.83 -0.17 4.01
N VAL A 85 -15.07 -0.95 4.78
CA VAL A 85 -14.83 -0.67 6.20
C VAL A 85 -14.07 0.63 6.39
N ALA A 86 -13.07 0.92 5.56
CA ALA A 86 -12.36 2.19 5.60
C ALA A 86 -13.29 3.38 5.29
N ALA A 87 -14.10 3.29 4.24
CA ALA A 87 -15.05 4.33 3.87
C ALA A 87 -16.10 4.56 4.98
N SER A 88 -16.69 3.48 5.50
CA SER A 88 -17.65 3.52 6.60
C SER A 88 -17.04 4.10 7.88
N SER A 89 -15.77 3.81 8.15
CA SER A 89 -15.03 4.35 9.29
C SER A 89 -14.85 5.87 9.20
N VAL A 90 -14.57 6.40 7.99
CA VAL A 90 -14.49 7.85 7.76
C VAL A 90 -15.85 8.52 7.97
N MET A 91 -16.94 7.91 7.47
CA MET A 91 -18.29 8.41 7.68
C MET A 91 -18.67 8.38 9.16
N ALA A 92 -18.40 7.29 9.86
CA ALA A 92 -18.66 7.16 11.29
C ALA A 92 -17.87 8.19 12.10
N ALA A 93 -16.58 8.38 11.80
CA ALA A 93 -15.76 9.40 12.45
C ALA A 93 -16.33 10.80 12.25
N SER A 94 -16.70 11.14 11.03
CA SER A 94 -17.30 12.44 10.70
C SER A 94 -18.61 12.65 11.45
N TYR A 95 -19.47 11.64 11.50
CA TYR A 95 -20.74 11.70 12.22
C TYR A 95 -20.55 11.90 13.74
N ILE A 96 -19.66 11.12 14.34
CA ILE A 96 -19.34 11.18 15.78
C ILE A 96 -18.81 12.58 16.15
N MET A 97 -17.92 13.13 15.30
CA MET A 97 -17.30 14.44 15.58
C MET A 97 -18.26 15.61 15.31
N ILE A 98 -19.04 15.56 14.23
CA ILE A 98 -19.89 16.69 13.80
C ILE A 98 -21.24 16.67 14.52
N VAL A 99 -21.90 15.51 14.58
CA VAL A 99 -23.28 15.42 15.12
C VAL A 99 -23.27 15.24 16.63
N TRP A 100 -22.40 14.37 17.15
CA TRP A 100 -22.30 14.13 18.59
C TRP A 100 -21.35 15.09 19.31
N GLY A 101 -20.51 15.83 18.56
CA GLY A 101 -19.57 16.80 19.13
C GLY A 101 -18.41 16.18 19.90
N PHE A 102 -18.14 14.88 19.73
CA PHE A 102 -17.05 14.22 20.41
C PHE A 102 -15.69 14.60 19.83
N GLY A 103 -14.71 14.75 20.69
CA GLY A 103 -13.32 15.00 20.29
C GLY A 103 -12.65 13.77 19.69
N VAL A 104 -11.51 13.99 19.04
CA VAL A 104 -10.71 12.94 18.38
C VAL A 104 -10.37 11.77 19.31
N TRP A 105 -10.08 12.05 20.60
CA TRP A 105 -9.70 11.04 21.58
C TRP A 105 -10.80 10.01 21.90
N ILE A 106 -12.07 10.38 21.70
CA ILE A 106 -13.22 9.48 21.85
C ILE A 106 -13.54 8.83 20.51
N THR A 107 -13.47 9.61 19.43
CA THR A 107 -13.80 9.16 18.09
C THR A 107 -12.89 8.01 17.62
N VAL A 108 -11.59 8.14 17.83
CA VAL A 108 -10.62 7.12 17.36
C VAL A 108 -10.88 5.74 17.99
N PRO A 109 -11.03 5.57 19.32
CA PRO A 109 -11.38 4.28 19.91
C PRO A 109 -12.71 3.72 19.41
N LEU A 110 -13.72 4.56 19.23
CA LEU A 110 -15.04 4.12 18.72
C LEU A 110 -14.95 3.58 17.29
N VAL A 111 -14.23 4.26 16.43
CA VAL A 111 -14.04 3.83 15.04
C VAL A 111 -13.18 2.57 14.95
N LEU A 112 -12.15 2.46 15.78
CA LEU A 112 -11.35 1.22 15.88
C LEU A 112 -12.21 0.05 16.39
N GLY A 113 -13.05 0.30 17.39
CA GLY A 113 -14.02 -0.69 17.87
C GLY A 113 -15.00 -1.13 16.78
N PHE A 114 -15.52 -0.20 16.00
CA PHE A 114 -16.37 -0.49 14.84
C PHE A 114 -15.65 -1.40 13.82
N GLY A 115 -14.45 -1.03 13.40
CA GLY A 115 -13.66 -1.85 12.47
C GLY A 115 -13.37 -3.25 13.03
N ALA A 116 -13.03 -3.35 14.32
CA ALA A 116 -12.80 -4.62 14.99
C ALA A 116 -14.07 -5.50 15.02
N LEU A 117 -15.24 -4.92 15.27
CA LEU A 117 -16.52 -5.64 15.25
C LEU A 117 -16.84 -6.19 13.86
N VAL A 118 -16.62 -5.40 12.81
CA VAL A 118 -16.81 -5.87 11.43
C VAL A 118 -15.83 -6.99 11.10
N GLY A 119 -14.56 -6.86 11.48
CA GLY A 119 -13.55 -7.90 11.29
C GLY A 119 -13.88 -9.20 12.04
N LEU A 120 -14.35 -9.10 13.29
CA LEU A 120 -14.81 -10.25 14.07
C LEU A 120 -16.05 -10.92 13.43
N GLY A 121 -16.97 -10.12 12.88
CA GLY A 121 -18.11 -10.62 12.12
C GLY A 121 -17.68 -11.43 10.90
N ASN A 122 -16.77 -10.90 10.09
CA ASN A 122 -16.18 -11.60 8.96
C ASN A 122 -15.49 -12.90 9.41
N ALA A 123 -14.66 -12.83 10.43
CA ALA A 123 -13.96 -14.00 10.98
C ALA A 123 -14.95 -15.07 11.46
N PHE A 124 -16.04 -14.67 12.11
CA PHE A 124 -17.08 -15.59 12.56
C PHE A 124 -17.77 -16.29 11.37
N LEU A 125 -18.11 -15.56 10.31
CA LEU A 125 -18.71 -16.12 9.10
C LEU A 125 -17.77 -17.13 8.43
N VAL A 126 -16.50 -16.79 8.28
CA VAL A 126 -15.52 -17.63 7.59
C VAL A 126 -15.14 -18.85 8.43
N VAL A 127 -14.77 -18.64 9.70
CA VAL A 127 -14.20 -19.70 10.54
C VAL A 127 -15.28 -20.59 11.13
N LYS A 128 -16.36 -20.00 11.65
CA LYS A 128 -17.41 -20.75 12.37
C LYS A 128 -18.46 -21.30 11.41
N LEU A 129 -18.95 -20.49 10.49
CA LEU A 129 -19.99 -20.89 9.54
C LEU A 129 -19.42 -21.49 8.26
N LYS A 130 -18.08 -21.48 8.08
CA LYS A 130 -17.37 -22.01 6.91
C LYS A 130 -17.85 -21.40 5.59
N VAL A 131 -18.30 -20.14 5.62
CA VAL A 131 -18.64 -19.38 4.42
C VAL A 131 -17.32 -19.03 3.71
N PRO A 132 -17.22 -19.19 2.38
CA PRO A 132 -16.05 -18.73 1.64
C PRO A 132 -15.77 -17.25 1.94
N ASP A 133 -14.51 -16.93 2.21
CA ASP A 133 -14.05 -15.58 2.60
C ASP A 133 -14.46 -14.49 1.59
N LEU A 134 -14.41 -14.79 0.29
CA LEU A 134 -14.92 -13.92 -0.78
C LEU A 134 -16.41 -13.57 -0.60
N LEU A 135 -17.25 -14.55 -0.27
CA LEU A 135 -18.68 -14.31 -0.09
C LEU A 135 -18.97 -13.56 1.21
N ALA A 136 -18.28 -13.90 2.29
CA ALA A 136 -18.41 -13.21 3.57
C ALA A 136 -18.04 -11.73 3.45
N THR A 137 -16.88 -11.43 2.88
CA THR A 137 -16.37 -10.07 2.75
C THR A 137 -17.12 -9.23 1.71
N LEU A 138 -17.62 -9.86 0.63
CA LEU A 138 -18.51 -9.20 -0.33
C LEU A 138 -19.84 -8.80 0.32
N SER A 139 -20.44 -9.65 1.16
CA SER A 139 -21.69 -9.29 1.84
C SER A 139 -21.56 -8.14 2.82
N VAL A 140 -20.39 -7.85 3.32
CA VAL A 140 -20.10 -6.67 4.15
C VAL A 140 -19.83 -5.42 3.30
N MET A 141 -19.42 -5.60 2.05
CA MET A 141 -19.16 -4.51 1.13
C MET A 141 -20.45 -3.82 0.64
N PHE A 142 -21.58 -4.54 0.58
CA PHE A 142 -22.88 -4.06 0.11
C PHE A 142 -23.90 -3.95 1.24
#